data_c3d8b2e0bcd097c3aebee3aed130f371
#
_entry.id   c3d8b2e0bcd097c3aebee3aed130f371
#
_cell.length_a   1.000
_cell.length_b   1.000
_cell.length_c   1.000
_cell.angle_alpha   90.00
_cell.angle_beta   90.00
_cell.angle_gamma   90.00
#
_symmetry.space_group_name_H-M   'P 1'
#
loop_
_entity.id
_entity.type
_entity.pdbx_description
1 polymer ?
#
loop_
_entity_poly.entity_id
_entity_poly.type
_entity_poly.pdbx_seq_one_letter_code
_entity_poly.pdbx_strand_id
1 'polypeptide(L)'
;MSGRPELRYRRLLWAYPRAYRNHRGTEMVTTLVEMAEAGHGGPGRRQAVHLVLCGLRQRFRLPAGRPLAWVGALLAAVVLGGFGAASGTWLGWQTAASMPSDRELRALNAAMTGMPAPAAAYHEPSAMKGPNVVVRADGTSDYSAERVRAALESAGWRITSFHEHDGAILADIEKGLAEATRIPTRDVDYAAVKGGLKLVGEGSVIIGAADRSLTVRASYRTEVWPREAAAVRPLTIAGLILGALAGWLLAAAFAYRVRGSGRPRRWVSTGSSTVALAAAAVPAYAHYRDAYQVMVYAHGSPYPYIVYGPSDEIPVGTWMVVGLVAVVAAVAASWNRPMSRGRQDRVP
;
A
#
# COMPACT_ATOMS: atom_id res chain seq x y z
N MET A 1 10.60 -49.16 -11.24
CA MET A 1 9.66 -48.14 -10.74
C MET A 1 10.32 -47.09 -9.80
N SER A 2 11.59 -46.72 -10.02
CA SER A 2 12.37 -45.88 -9.08
C SER A 2 12.37 -44.36 -9.34
N GLY A 3 11.58 -43.85 -10.26
CA GLY A 3 11.61 -42.41 -10.58
C GLY A 3 10.87 -41.43 -9.65
N ARG A 4 10.02 -41.90 -8.73
CA ARG A 4 9.19 -41.05 -7.86
C ARG A 4 9.97 -40.37 -6.72
N PRO A 5 10.89 -41.01 -5.99
CA PRO A 5 11.64 -40.35 -4.92
C PRO A 5 12.61 -39.29 -5.47
N GLU A 6 13.30 -39.55 -6.57
CA GLU A 6 14.22 -38.61 -7.20
C GLU A 6 13.54 -37.29 -7.62
N LEU A 7 12.38 -37.35 -8.23
CA LEU A 7 11.60 -36.15 -8.59
C LEU A 7 11.19 -35.32 -7.38
N ARG A 8 10.85 -35.96 -6.23
CA ARG A 8 10.57 -35.28 -4.98
C ARG A 8 11.79 -34.54 -4.45
N TYR A 9 12.95 -35.19 -4.43
CA TYR A 9 14.21 -34.56 -4.00
C TYR A 9 14.61 -33.41 -4.89
N ARG A 10 14.51 -33.56 -6.22
CA ARG A 10 14.78 -32.48 -7.17
C ARG A 10 13.86 -31.26 -6.92
N ARG A 11 12.59 -31.49 -6.57
CA ARG A 11 11.68 -30.37 -6.19
C ARG A 11 12.10 -29.66 -4.90
N LEU A 12 12.53 -30.39 -3.87
CA LEU A 12 13.03 -29.80 -2.63
C LEU A 12 14.30 -28.96 -2.85
N LEU A 13 15.15 -29.39 -3.78
CA LEU A 13 16.36 -28.66 -4.14
C LEU A 13 16.07 -27.33 -4.87
N TRP A 14 14.84 -27.09 -5.32
CA TRP A 14 14.45 -25.78 -5.86
C TRP A 14 14.58 -24.65 -4.83
N ALA A 15 14.58 -24.96 -3.55
CA ALA A 15 14.86 -24.00 -2.48
C ALA A 15 16.31 -23.45 -2.55
N TYR A 16 17.25 -24.19 -3.14
CA TYR A 16 18.65 -23.77 -3.26
C TYR A 16 18.91 -22.84 -4.45
N PRO A 17 19.92 -21.94 -4.39
CA PRO A 17 20.32 -21.11 -5.52
C PRO A 17 20.69 -21.94 -6.75
N ARG A 18 20.41 -21.41 -7.95
CA ARG A 18 20.65 -22.12 -9.23
C ARG A 18 22.12 -22.54 -9.42
N ALA A 19 23.05 -21.66 -9.02
CA ALA A 19 24.49 -21.95 -9.07
C ALA A 19 24.87 -23.14 -8.17
N TYR A 20 24.31 -23.22 -6.97
CA TYR A 20 24.55 -24.32 -6.03
C TYR A 20 23.98 -25.63 -6.55
N ARG A 21 22.77 -25.61 -7.13
CA ARG A 21 22.17 -26.81 -7.75
C ARG A 21 22.96 -27.34 -8.94
N ASN A 22 23.47 -26.44 -9.77
CA ASN A 22 24.27 -26.83 -10.93
C ASN A 22 25.62 -27.48 -10.53
N HIS A 23 26.15 -27.09 -9.38
CA HIS A 23 27.46 -27.61 -8.93
C HIS A 23 27.34 -28.84 -8.02
N ARG A 24 26.34 -28.86 -7.11
CA ARG A 24 26.18 -29.95 -6.13
C ARG A 24 24.83 -30.67 -6.18
N GLY A 25 23.94 -30.29 -7.08
CA GLY A 25 22.57 -30.82 -7.12
C GLY A 25 22.50 -32.30 -7.39
N THR A 26 23.34 -32.81 -8.32
CA THR A 26 23.40 -34.25 -8.64
C THR A 26 23.88 -35.04 -7.43
N GLU A 27 24.98 -34.62 -6.83
CA GLU A 27 25.59 -35.25 -5.65
C GLU A 27 24.59 -35.33 -4.47
N MET A 28 23.89 -34.24 -4.21
CA MET A 28 22.84 -34.20 -3.15
C MET A 28 21.66 -35.13 -3.44
N VAL A 29 21.21 -35.21 -4.70
CA VAL A 29 20.13 -36.14 -5.08
C VAL A 29 20.56 -37.56 -4.90
N THR A 30 21.76 -37.91 -5.35
CA THR A 30 22.31 -39.27 -5.22
C THR A 30 22.39 -39.68 -3.77
N THR A 31 22.99 -38.85 -2.91
CA THR A 31 23.09 -39.12 -1.45
C THR A 31 21.71 -39.29 -0.80
N LEU A 32 20.74 -38.45 -1.17
CA LEU A 32 19.37 -38.51 -0.62
C LEU A 32 18.63 -39.78 -1.10
N VAL A 33 18.88 -40.24 -2.31
CA VAL A 33 18.32 -41.49 -2.85
C VAL A 33 18.96 -42.69 -2.16
N GLU A 34 20.30 -42.72 -2.05
CA GLU A 34 21.04 -43.77 -1.32
C GLU A 34 20.57 -43.89 0.14
N MET A 35 20.35 -42.76 0.85
CA MET A 35 19.81 -42.78 2.19
C MET A 35 18.38 -43.32 2.26
N ALA A 36 17.58 -43.10 1.21
CA ALA A 36 16.21 -43.64 1.12
C ALA A 36 16.21 -45.15 0.85
N GLU A 37 17.14 -45.61 0.05
CA GLU A 37 17.32 -47.04 -0.27
C GLU A 37 17.90 -47.84 0.92
N ALA A 38 18.75 -47.23 1.74
CA ALA A 38 19.28 -47.79 3.00
C ALA A 38 18.22 -47.97 4.13
N GLY A 39 16.92 -47.88 3.82
CA GLY A 39 15.83 -48.19 4.73
C GLY A 39 15.35 -47.03 5.58
N HIS A 40 15.84 -45.81 5.37
CA HIS A 40 15.41 -44.65 6.11
C HIS A 40 14.12 -44.01 5.55
N GLY A 41 13.49 -44.64 4.54
CA GLY A 41 12.30 -44.13 3.87
C GLY A 41 12.53 -42.80 3.12
N GLY A 42 11.55 -42.34 2.34
CA GLY A 42 11.62 -41.02 1.72
C GLY A 42 11.69 -39.91 2.75
N PRO A 43 12.03 -38.65 2.34
CA PRO A 43 12.25 -37.55 3.27
C PRO A 43 11.01 -37.34 4.14
N GLY A 44 11.14 -37.59 5.43
CA GLY A 44 10.13 -37.27 6.40
C GLY A 44 9.85 -35.76 6.36
N ARG A 45 8.65 -35.33 6.79
CA ARG A 45 8.28 -33.91 6.78
C ARG A 45 9.36 -33.01 7.43
N ARG A 46 9.98 -33.46 8.53
CA ARG A 46 11.06 -32.72 9.20
C ARG A 46 12.30 -32.55 8.33
N GLN A 47 12.72 -33.59 7.62
CA GLN A 47 13.88 -33.54 6.72
C GLN A 47 13.59 -32.65 5.50
N ALA A 48 12.38 -32.73 4.93
CA ALA A 48 11.98 -31.85 3.82
C ALA A 48 11.99 -30.38 4.25
N VAL A 49 11.42 -30.06 5.41
CA VAL A 49 11.43 -28.69 5.98
C VAL A 49 12.87 -28.24 6.24
N HIS A 50 13.72 -29.09 6.81
CA HIS A 50 15.12 -28.75 7.06
C HIS A 50 15.88 -28.46 5.75
N LEU A 51 15.71 -29.28 4.71
CA LEU A 51 16.32 -29.04 3.40
C LEU A 51 15.85 -27.73 2.78
N VAL A 52 14.56 -27.43 2.85
CA VAL A 52 14.00 -26.16 2.36
C VAL A 52 14.58 -24.97 3.15
N LEU A 53 14.64 -25.05 4.47
CA LEU A 53 15.22 -24.00 5.31
C LEU A 53 16.71 -23.79 5.02
N CYS A 54 17.49 -24.87 4.84
CA CYS A 54 18.89 -24.78 4.44
C CYS A 54 19.05 -24.14 3.05
N GLY A 55 18.18 -24.50 2.12
CA GLY A 55 18.16 -23.91 0.78
C GLY A 55 17.82 -22.41 0.81
N LEU A 56 16.80 -22.03 1.58
CA LEU A 56 16.46 -20.63 1.82
C LEU A 56 17.62 -19.89 2.50
N ARG A 57 18.20 -20.44 3.59
CA ARG A 57 19.36 -19.84 4.24
C ARG A 57 20.51 -19.61 3.25
N GLN A 58 20.73 -20.52 2.32
CA GLN A 58 21.75 -20.35 1.29
C GLN A 58 21.40 -19.24 0.28
N ARG A 59 20.13 -19.05 -0.04
CA ARG A 59 19.65 -17.93 -0.87
C ARG A 59 19.77 -16.58 -0.16
N PHE A 60 19.56 -16.55 1.16
CA PHE A 60 19.66 -15.34 1.97
C PHE A 60 21.11 -14.93 2.27
N ARG A 61 22.08 -15.82 2.05
CA ARG A 61 23.50 -15.48 2.23
C ARG A 61 23.93 -14.47 1.18
N LEU A 62 24.40 -13.33 1.65
CA LEU A 62 25.07 -12.34 0.84
C LEU A 62 26.56 -12.70 0.66
N PRO A 63 27.22 -12.24 -0.41
CA PRO A 63 28.64 -12.47 -0.62
C PRO A 63 29.48 -11.96 0.57
N ALA A 64 30.28 -12.83 1.17
CA ALA A 64 31.17 -12.45 2.26
C ALA A 64 32.17 -11.35 1.82
N GLY A 65 32.54 -10.47 2.73
CA GLY A 65 33.51 -9.40 2.48
C GLY A 65 32.96 -8.18 1.72
N ARG A 66 31.65 -8.01 1.62
CA ARG A 66 31.01 -6.85 0.95
C ARG A 66 29.98 -6.17 1.83
N PRO A 67 30.36 -5.28 2.73
CA PRO A 67 29.41 -4.60 3.63
C PRO A 67 28.35 -3.80 2.86
N LEU A 68 28.69 -3.17 1.74
CA LEU A 68 27.73 -2.43 0.91
C LEU A 68 26.62 -3.32 0.33
N ALA A 69 26.87 -4.60 0.09
CA ALA A 69 25.81 -5.52 -0.34
C ALA A 69 24.78 -5.78 0.75
N TRP A 70 25.20 -5.80 2.02
CA TRP A 70 24.32 -5.92 3.17
C TRP A 70 23.44 -4.68 3.35
N VAL A 71 24.04 -3.50 3.24
CA VAL A 71 23.31 -2.23 3.30
C VAL A 71 22.29 -2.16 2.18
N GLY A 72 22.69 -2.48 0.95
CA GLY A 72 21.77 -2.49 -0.19
C GLY A 72 20.64 -3.50 -0.03
N ALA A 73 20.89 -4.68 0.55
CA ALA A 73 19.86 -5.68 0.80
C ALA A 73 18.88 -5.23 1.90
N LEU A 74 19.40 -4.60 2.95
CA LEU A 74 18.56 -4.03 4.01
C LEU A 74 17.66 -2.92 3.47
N LEU A 75 18.23 -1.99 2.70
CA LEU A 75 17.45 -0.91 2.06
C LEU A 75 16.40 -1.47 1.10
N ALA A 76 16.74 -2.46 0.29
CA ALA A 76 15.78 -3.12 -0.60
C ALA A 76 14.67 -3.83 0.18
N ALA A 77 15.00 -4.48 1.31
CA ALA A 77 14.01 -5.11 2.17
C ALA A 77 13.07 -4.07 2.79
N VAL A 78 13.61 -2.94 3.27
CA VAL A 78 12.81 -1.84 3.83
C VAL A 78 11.90 -1.26 2.73
N VAL A 79 12.45 -0.87 1.59
CA VAL A 79 11.67 -0.26 0.50
C VAL A 79 10.54 -1.20 0.03
N LEU A 80 10.88 -2.45 -0.32
CA LEU A 80 9.86 -3.40 -0.79
C LEU A 80 8.91 -3.86 0.33
N GLY A 81 9.32 -3.80 1.58
CA GLY A 81 8.44 -3.98 2.74
C GLY A 81 7.30 -2.97 2.76
N GLY A 82 7.58 -1.69 2.53
CA GLY A 82 6.55 -0.64 2.43
C GLY A 82 5.55 -0.90 1.31
N PHE A 83 6.02 -1.22 0.10
CA PHE A 83 5.15 -1.60 -1.02
C PHE A 83 4.34 -2.88 -0.73
N GLY A 84 4.95 -3.86 -0.06
CA GLY A 84 4.27 -5.07 0.36
C GLY A 84 3.15 -4.76 1.36
N ALA A 85 3.40 -3.89 2.35
CA ALA A 85 2.40 -3.45 3.30
C ALA A 85 1.22 -2.77 2.59
N ALA A 86 1.49 -1.83 1.68
CA ALA A 86 0.46 -1.16 0.90
C ALA A 86 -0.39 -2.14 0.07
N SER A 87 0.27 -3.12 -0.58
CA SER A 87 -0.41 -4.17 -1.34
C SER A 87 -1.29 -5.04 -0.44
N GLY A 88 -0.80 -5.40 0.75
CA GLY A 88 -1.55 -6.16 1.75
C GLY A 88 -2.76 -5.38 2.27
N THR A 89 -2.59 -4.10 2.56
CA THR A 89 -3.67 -3.20 2.97
C THR A 89 -4.75 -3.11 1.89
N TRP A 90 -4.33 -2.88 0.64
CA TRP A 90 -5.24 -2.83 -0.50
C TRP A 90 -6.04 -4.13 -0.67
N LEU A 91 -5.37 -5.29 -0.60
CA LEU A 91 -6.04 -6.60 -0.64
C LEU A 91 -7.00 -6.79 0.53
N GLY A 92 -6.65 -6.33 1.71
CA GLY A 92 -7.51 -6.37 2.88
C GLY A 92 -8.81 -5.60 2.66
N TRP A 93 -8.73 -4.40 2.09
CA TRP A 93 -9.90 -3.59 1.79
C TRP A 93 -10.80 -4.17 0.70
N GLN A 94 -10.30 -5.05 -0.18
CA GLN A 94 -11.15 -5.78 -1.14
C GLN A 94 -12.12 -6.75 -0.46
N THR A 95 -11.90 -7.07 0.81
CA THR A 95 -12.80 -7.93 1.61
C THR A 95 -13.84 -7.14 2.40
N ALA A 96 -13.83 -5.82 2.33
CA ALA A 96 -14.78 -4.95 3.01
C ALA A 96 -16.13 -4.89 2.26
N ALA A 97 -17.12 -4.26 2.92
CA ALA A 97 -18.43 -4.06 2.31
C ALA A 97 -18.32 -3.24 1.02
N SER A 98 -19.12 -3.59 0.02
CA SER A 98 -19.19 -2.83 -1.24
C SER A 98 -19.76 -1.44 -1.03
N MET A 99 -19.16 -0.46 -1.68
CA MET A 99 -19.63 0.93 -1.64
C MET A 99 -20.94 1.09 -2.44
N PRO A 100 -21.84 1.97 -1.99
CA PRO A 100 -22.99 2.39 -2.79
C PRO A 100 -22.52 3.07 -4.09
N SER A 101 -23.35 3.08 -5.10
CA SER A 101 -23.05 3.81 -6.33
C SER A 101 -23.06 5.33 -6.10
N ASP A 102 -22.30 6.05 -6.92
CA ASP A 102 -22.26 7.52 -6.89
C ASP A 102 -23.66 8.13 -7.04
N ARG A 103 -24.51 7.49 -7.85
CA ARG A 103 -25.90 7.93 -8.05
C ARG A 103 -26.70 7.83 -6.76
N GLU A 104 -26.57 6.73 -6.02
CA GLU A 104 -27.25 6.55 -4.73
C GLU A 104 -26.77 7.53 -3.69
N LEU A 105 -25.45 7.77 -3.60
CA LEU A 105 -24.87 8.72 -2.65
C LEU A 105 -25.29 10.16 -2.94
N ARG A 106 -25.29 10.56 -4.21
CA ARG A 106 -25.76 11.89 -4.63
C ARG A 106 -27.26 12.08 -4.38
N ALA A 107 -28.07 11.05 -4.63
CA ALA A 107 -29.50 11.09 -4.34
C ALA A 107 -29.79 11.18 -2.84
N LEU A 108 -29.05 10.43 -2.02
CA LEU A 108 -29.12 10.52 -0.56
C LEU A 108 -28.74 11.92 -0.08
N ASN A 109 -27.66 12.48 -0.59
CA ASN A 109 -27.23 13.84 -0.24
C ASN A 109 -28.30 14.87 -0.60
N ALA A 110 -28.88 14.78 -1.81
CA ALA A 110 -29.97 15.66 -2.22
C ALA A 110 -31.21 15.54 -1.31
N ALA A 111 -31.58 14.32 -0.90
CA ALA A 111 -32.68 14.09 0.01
C ALA A 111 -32.43 14.68 1.41
N MET A 112 -31.20 14.57 1.93
CA MET A 112 -30.80 15.12 3.21
C MET A 112 -30.78 16.66 3.21
N THR A 113 -30.21 17.24 2.17
CA THR A 113 -29.97 18.69 2.11
C THR A 113 -31.14 19.47 1.54
N GLY A 114 -32.04 18.83 0.79
CA GLY A 114 -33.11 19.53 0.04
C GLY A 114 -32.56 20.31 -1.16
N MET A 115 -31.29 20.16 -1.50
CA MET A 115 -30.65 20.79 -2.65
C MET A 115 -30.64 19.83 -3.88
N PRO A 116 -30.45 20.36 -5.08
CA PRO A 116 -30.22 19.52 -6.25
C PRO A 116 -29.08 18.53 -6.02
N ALA A 117 -29.18 17.34 -6.63
CA ALA A 117 -28.12 16.34 -6.50
C ALA A 117 -26.78 16.92 -6.99
N PRO A 118 -25.69 16.80 -6.21
CA PRO A 118 -24.39 17.31 -6.60
C PRO A 118 -23.92 16.72 -7.93
N ALA A 119 -23.17 17.49 -8.69
CA ALA A 119 -22.67 17.06 -10.02
C ALA A 119 -21.73 15.85 -9.92
N ALA A 120 -20.93 15.76 -8.87
CA ALA A 120 -19.92 14.72 -8.69
C ALA A 120 -19.90 14.15 -7.27
N ALA A 121 -19.44 12.90 -7.17
CA ALA A 121 -18.95 12.27 -5.97
C ALA A 121 -17.42 12.12 -6.11
N TYR A 122 -16.69 12.43 -5.05
CA TYR A 122 -15.23 12.44 -5.06
C TYR A 122 -14.71 11.16 -4.39
N HIS A 123 -13.92 10.39 -5.13
CA HIS A 123 -13.30 9.19 -4.60
C HIS A 123 -11.94 9.56 -3.99
N GLU A 124 -11.85 9.46 -2.68
CA GLU A 124 -10.65 9.78 -1.90
C GLU A 124 -10.16 8.53 -1.15
N PRO A 125 -9.65 7.50 -1.85
CA PRO A 125 -9.22 6.27 -1.18
C PRO A 125 -8.08 6.56 -0.22
N SER A 126 -8.15 5.97 0.96
CA SER A 126 -7.07 6.06 1.95
C SER A 126 -6.75 4.68 2.53
N ALA A 127 -5.52 4.53 3.02
CA ALA A 127 -5.13 3.28 3.68
C ALA A 127 -6.00 2.99 4.92
N MET A 128 -6.42 4.03 5.62
CA MET A 128 -7.20 3.95 6.87
C MET A 128 -8.69 3.71 6.64
N LYS A 129 -9.27 4.34 5.62
CA LYS A 129 -10.72 4.28 5.33
C LYS A 129 -11.03 3.31 4.19
N GLY A 130 -10.00 2.88 3.45
CA GLY A 130 -10.18 2.10 2.23
C GLY A 130 -10.80 2.92 1.12
N PRO A 131 -11.72 2.34 0.35
CA PRO A 131 -12.52 3.08 -0.61
C PRO A 131 -13.41 4.08 0.14
N ASN A 132 -13.23 5.36 -0.13
CA ASN A 132 -13.91 6.46 0.52
C ASN A 132 -14.50 7.38 -0.54
N VAL A 133 -15.75 7.79 -0.33
CA VAL A 133 -16.45 8.69 -1.23
C VAL A 133 -16.97 9.89 -0.46
N VAL A 134 -16.66 11.06 -0.94
CA VAL A 134 -17.09 12.34 -0.41
C VAL A 134 -18.09 12.97 -1.37
N VAL A 135 -19.23 13.39 -0.84
CA VAL A 135 -20.23 14.18 -1.59
C VAL A 135 -20.36 15.54 -0.92
N ARG A 136 -20.20 16.59 -1.70
CA ARG A 136 -20.34 17.97 -1.23
C ARG A 136 -21.53 18.62 -1.92
N ALA A 137 -22.30 19.39 -1.15
CA ALA A 137 -23.39 20.21 -1.67
C ALA A 137 -23.32 21.59 -1.05
N ASP A 138 -23.24 22.58 -1.90
CA ASP A 138 -23.21 23.99 -1.56
C ASP A 138 -24.39 24.70 -2.23
N GLY A 139 -25.09 25.57 -1.53
CA GLY A 139 -26.22 26.27 -2.10
C GLY A 139 -27.06 27.04 -1.09
N THR A 140 -28.32 27.29 -1.47
CA THR A 140 -29.32 27.93 -0.63
C THR A 140 -30.38 26.91 -0.27
N SER A 141 -30.34 26.38 0.93
CA SER A 141 -31.35 25.44 1.44
C SER A 141 -31.74 25.81 2.85
N ASP A 142 -33.01 25.62 3.16
CA ASP A 142 -33.48 25.72 4.55
C ASP A 142 -33.08 24.41 5.24
N TYR A 143 -32.29 24.54 6.28
CA TYR A 143 -31.89 23.42 7.11
C TYR A 143 -33.06 22.83 7.86
N SER A 144 -33.16 21.51 7.88
CA SER A 144 -34.07 20.75 8.73
C SER A 144 -33.38 19.45 9.21
N ALA A 145 -33.22 19.36 10.52
CA ALA A 145 -32.70 18.16 11.17
C ALA A 145 -33.59 16.95 10.91
N GLU A 146 -34.90 17.15 10.90
CA GLU A 146 -35.89 16.11 10.63
C GLU A 146 -35.73 15.55 9.22
N ARG A 147 -35.44 16.41 8.22
CA ARG A 147 -35.19 15.99 6.83
C ARG A 147 -33.96 15.12 6.74
N VAL A 148 -32.86 15.51 7.37
CA VAL A 148 -31.62 14.73 7.39
C VAL A 148 -31.87 13.35 8.02
N ARG A 149 -32.53 13.31 9.18
CA ARG A 149 -32.86 12.06 9.87
C ARG A 149 -33.78 11.16 9.04
N ALA A 150 -34.88 11.71 8.53
CA ALA A 150 -35.83 10.97 7.72
C ALA A 150 -35.22 10.43 6.44
N ALA A 151 -34.34 11.21 5.78
CA ALA A 151 -33.63 10.77 4.57
C ALA A 151 -32.65 9.62 4.88
N LEU A 152 -31.90 9.68 5.97
CA LEU A 152 -31.00 8.60 6.39
C LEU A 152 -31.80 7.33 6.75
N GLU A 153 -32.85 7.45 7.55
CA GLU A 153 -33.66 6.32 7.98
C GLU A 153 -34.40 5.67 6.81
N SER A 154 -35.00 6.45 5.90
CA SER A 154 -35.68 5.93 4.70
C SER A 154 -34.72 5.21 3.76
N ALA A 155 -33.45 5.64 3.71
CA ALA A 155 -32.39 4.97 2.97
C ALA A 155 -31.80 3.76 3.72
N GLY A 156 -32.33 3.42 4.92
CA GLY A 156 -31.93 2.27 5.71
C GLY A 156 -30.64 2.47 6.51
N TRP A 157 -30.22 3.71 6.74
CA TRP A 157 -29.11 4.03 7.62
C TRP A 157 -29.60 4.12 9.08
N ARG A 158 -28.85 3.53 9.99
CA ARG A 158 -29.07 3.64 11.43
C ARG A 158 -28.18 4.75 11.98
N ILE A 159 -28.79 5.83 12.42
CA ILE A 159 -28.07 6.99 13.00
C ILE A 159 -27.42 6.56 14.31
N THR A 160 -26.16 6.86 14.48
CA THR A 160 -25.36 6.56 15.67
C THR A 160 -25.02 7.81 16.49
N SER A 161 -24.93 8.96 15.85
CA SER A 161 -24.80 10.26 16.50
C SER A 161 -25.44 11.33 15.64
N PHE A 162 -25.97 12.37 16.29
CA PHE A 162 -26.55 13.53 15.63
C PHE A 162 -26.49 14.71 16.60
N HIS A 163 -25.68 15.71 16.27
CA HIS A 163 -25.44 16.87 17.10
C HIS A 163 -25.66 18.12 16.28
N GLU A 164 -26.40 19.07 16.89
CA GLU A 164 -26.58 20.42 16.37
C GLU A 164 -25.95 21.39 17.34
N HIS A 165 -25.23 22.35 16.83
CA HIS A 165 -24.63 23.39 17.64
C HIS A 165 -24.58 24.71 16.88
N ASP A 166 -24.55 25.81 17.60
CA ASP A 166 -24.34 27.12 17.02
C ASP A 166 -22.87 27.34 16.73
N GLY A 167 -22.58 27.74 15.50
CA GLY A 167 -21.23 28.02 15.01
C GLY A 167 -21.11 29.45 14.47
N ALA A 168 -19.98 29.73 13.87
CA ALA A 168 -19.80 30.98 13.12
C ALA A 168 -18.73 30.79 12.07
N ILE A 169 -18.95 31.30 10.86
CA ILE A 169 -17.93 31.47 9.84
C ILE A 169 -17.36 32.88 9.89
N LEU A 170 -16.07 32.99 9.53
CA LEU A 170 -15.42 34.30 9.41
C LEU A 170 -15.45 34.68 7.93
N ALA A 171 -16.11 35.77 7.62
CA ALA A 171 -16.05 36.41 6.30
C ALA A 171 -14.98 37.50 6.28
N ASP A 172 -14.54 37.89 5.10
CA ASP A 172 -13.55 38.98 4.89
C ASP A 172 -12.17 38.73 5.52
N ILE A 173 -11.76 37.49 5.66
CA ILE A 173 -10.44 37.12 6.25
C ILE A 173 -9.27 37.79 5.51
N GLU A 174 -9.44 38.12 4.22
CA GLU A 174 -8.46 38.86 3.42
C GLU A 174 -8.13 40.27 3.97
N LYS A 175 -9.06 40.88 4.72
CA LYS A 175 -8.86 42.16 5.39
C LYS A 175 -8.11 42.08 6.73
N GLY A 176 -7.85 40.86 7.17
CA GLY A 176 -7.21 40.55 8.46
C GLY A 176 -8.19 39.93 9.46
N LEU A 177 -7.68 39.05 10.32
CA LEU A 177 -8.50 38.37 11.34
C LEU A 177 -9.20 39.30 12.32
N ALA A 178 -8.63 40.47 12.54
CA ALA A 178 -9.23 41.50 13.45
C ALA A 178 -10.44 42.23 12.84
N GLU A 179 -10.54 42.25 11.51
CA GLU A 179 -11.62 42.90 10.76
C GLU A 179 -12.62 41.89 10.20
N ALA A 180 -12.39 40.59 10.40
CA ALA A 180 -13.24 39.53 9.90
C ALA A 180 -14.63 39.60 10.58
N THR A 181 -15.68 39.62 9.75
CA THR A 181 -17.06 39.61 10.21
C THR A 181 -17.47 38.19 10.62
N ARG A 182 -17.96 38.02 11.85
CA ARG A 182 -18.56 36.77 12.30
C ARG A 182 -19.99 36.66 11.80
N ILE A 183 -20.21 35.64 10.95
CA ILE A 183 -21.56 35.31 10.47
C ILE A 183 -22.04 34.08 11.24
N PRO A 184 -23.15 34.15 12.00
CA PRO A 184 -23.64 33.03 12.79
C PRO A 184 -24.12 31.89 11.88
N THR A 185 -23.79 30.65 12.27
CA THR A 185 -24.22 29.43 11.57
C THR A 185 -24.91 28.48 12.53
N ARG A 186 -25.73 27.60 11.97
CA ARG A 186 -26.18 26.39 12.62
C ARG A 186 -25.38 25.24 11.98
N ASP A 187 -24.57 24.60 12.80
CA ASP A 187 -23.75 23.48 12.37
C ASP A 187 -24.38 22.17 12.82
N VAL A 188 -24.25 21.14 11.98
CA VAL A 188 -24.77 19.81 12.25
C VAL A 188 -23.71 18.76 11.94
N ASP A 189 -23.50 17.86 12.90
CA ASP A 189 -22.64 16.68 12.76
C ASP A 189 -23.48 15.43 12.93
N TYR A 190 -23.37 14.50 11.99
CA TYR A 190 -24.10 13.25 12.07
C TYR A 190 -23.25 12.07 11.64
N ALA A 191 -23.51 10.92 12.27
CA ALA A 191 -22.92 9.66 11.88
C ALA A 191 -24.00 8.57 11.79
N ALA A 192 -23.87 7.70 10.81
CA ALA A 192 -24.78 6.59 10.58
C ALA A 192 -24.05 5.35 10.07
N VAL A 193 -24.69 4.20 10.22
CA VAL A 193 -24.15 2.91 9.76
C VAL A 193 -25.19 2.11 8.99
N LYS A 194 -24.74 1.40 7.94
CA LYS A 194 -25.61 0.53 7.13
C LYS A 194 -24.79 -0.58 6.51
N GLY A 195 -25.15 -1.86 6.73
CA GLY A 195 -24.58 -3.00 5.99
C GLY A 195 -23.04 -3.09 5.98
N GLY A 196 -22.39 -2.71 7.08
CA GLY A 196 -20.91 -2.68 7.14
C GLY A 196 -20.28 -1.39 6.60
N LEU A 197 -21.09 -0.39 6.25
CA LEU A 197 -20.66 0.95 5.87
C LEU A 197 -20.77 1.91 7.06
N LYS A 198 -19.97 2.96 7.05
CA LYS A 198 -20.02 4.10 7.94
C LYS A 198 -20.20 5.36 7.10
N LEU A 199 -21.11 6.20 7.52
CA LEU A 199 -21.39 7.51 6.96
C LEU A 199 -21.13 8.54 8.04
N VAL A 200 -20.41 9.60 7.72
CA VAL A 200 -20.25 10.79 8.56
C VAL A 200 -20.56 11.99 7.70
N GLY A 201 -21.30 12.92 8.25
CA GLY A 201 -21.61 14.15 7.57
C GLY A 201 -21.49 15.35 8.50
N GLU A 202 -21.14 16.45 7.92
CA GLU A 202 -21.11 17.78 8.53
C GLU A 202 -21.89 18.75 7.63
N GLY A 203 -22.58 19.67 8.24
CA GLY A 203 -23.29 20.72 7.54
C GLY A 203 -23.21 22.03 8.30
N SER A 204 -23.12 23.14 7.58
CA SER A 204 -23.13 24.48 8.14
C SER A 204 -24.11 25.33 7.35
N VAL A 205 -25.04 25.98 8.05
CA VAL A 205 -26.06 26.82 7.45
C VAL A 205 -26.06 28.20 8.13
N ILE A 206 -26.02 29.25 7.33
CA ILE A 206 -26.03 30.61 7.80
C ILE A 206 -27.43 30.95 8.36
N ILE A 207 -27.49 31.43 9.61
CA ILE A 207 -28.70 31.86 10.29
C ILE A 207 -28.82 33.38 10.31
N GLY A 208 -30.07 33.86 10.14
CA GLY A 208 -30.39 35.28 10.21
C GLY A 208 -30.38 36.02 8.88
N ALA A 209 -30.61 37.33 8.95
CA ALA A 209 -30.69 38.21 7.78
C ALA A 209 -29.30 38.60 7.22
N ALA A 210 -28.26 37.89 7.62
CA ALA A 210 -26.89 38.15 7.20
C ALA A 210 -26.79 38.04 5.68
N ASP A 211 -26.56 39.16 5.13
CA ASP A 211 -26.26 39.50 3.75
C ASP A 211 -26.89 38.60 2.66
N ARG A 212 -27.99 39.10 2.08
CA ARG A 212 -28.66 38.48 0.91
C ARG A 212 -27.75 38.39 -0.32
N SER A 213 -26.52 38.90 -0.26
CA SER A 213 -25.53 38.86 -1.32
C SER A 213 -24.79 37.51 -1.36
N LEU A 214 -24.83 36.68 -0.29
CA LEU A 214 -24.16 35.40 -0.26
C LEU A 214 -24.86 34.37 -1.16
N THR A 215 -24.18 33.92 -2.16
CA THR A 215 -24.66 32.87 -3.10
C THR A 215 -24.68 31.49 -2.47
N VAL A 216 -23.83 31.24 -1.47
CA VAL A 216 -23.79 30.00 -0.70
C VAL A 216 -24.19 30.29 0.74
N ARG A 217 -25.33 29.75 1.17
CA ARG A 217 -25.87 29.89 2.53
C ARG A 217 -25.82 28.58 3.33
N ALA A 218 -25.61 27.48 2.65
CA ALA A 218 -25.51 26.16 3.24
C ALA A 218 -24.43 25.36 2.55
N SER A 219 -23.57 24.69 3.31
CA SER A 219 -22.56 23.77 2.85
C SER A 219 -22.69 22.46 3.60
N TYR A 220 -22.72 21.36 2.88
CA TYR A 220 -22.78 20.01 3.44
C TYR A 220 -21.70 19.15 2.86
N ARG A 221 -21.03 18.39 3.72
CA ARG A 221 -20.08 17.35 3.34
C ARG A 221 -20.53 16.03 3.93
N THR A 222 -20.73 15.05 3.09
CA THR A 222 -21.05 13.68 3.51
C THR A 222 -19.96 12.75 3.01
N GLU A 223 -19.41 11.97 3.90
CA GLU A 223 -18.34 11.03 3.63
C GLU A 223 -18.79 9.62 3.98
N VAL A 224 -18.58 8.67 3.05
CA VAL A 224 -18.99 7.28 3.23
C VAL A 224 -17.79 6.36 2.96
N TRP A 225 -17.58 5.40 3.85
CA TRP A 225 -16.54 4.38 3.71
C TRP A 225 -16.97 3.07 4.37
N PRO A 226 -16.38 1.91 3.98
CA PRO A 226 -16.66 0.65 4.63
C PRO A 226 -16.01 0.59 6.01
N ARG A 227 -16.61 -0.16 6.92
CA ARG A 227 -15.95 -0.52 8.19
C ARG A 227 -14.73 -1.37 7.89
N GLU A 228 -13.70 -1.25 8.71
CA GLU A 228 -12.49 -2.04 8.57
C GLU A 228 -12.82 -3.53 8.56
N ALA A 229 -12.43 -4.22 7.48
CA ALA A 229 -12.51 -5.66 7.42
C ALA A 229 -11.42 -6.30 8.29
N ALA A 230 -11.75 -7.41 8.94
CA ALA A 230 -10.81 -8.13 9.82
C ALA A 230 -9.50 -8.57 9.11
N ALA A 231 -9.53 -8.66 7.78
CA ALA A 231 -8.39 -9.03 6.96
C ALA A 231 -7.38 -7.88 6.74
N VAL A 232 -7.75 -6.61 6.94
CA VAL A 232 -6.90 -5.46 6.60
C VAL A 232 -5.56 -5.51 7.35
N ARG A 233 -5.59 -5.56 8.66
CA ARG A 233 -4.35 -5.56 9.48
C ARG A 233 -3.49 -6.81 9.26
N PRO A 234 -4.04 -8.03 9.31
CA PRO A 234 -3.24 -9.24 9.06
C PRO A 234 -2.60 -9.25 7.67
N LEU A 235 -3.32 -8.81 6.63
CA LEU A 235 -2.77 -8.76 5.27
C LEU A 235 -1.73 -7.64 5.12
N THR A 236 -1.87 -6.51 5.80
CA THR A 236 -0.84 -5.47 5.84
C THR A 236 0.47 -6.00 6.43
N ILE A 237 0.41 -6.71 7.56
CA ILE A 237 1.58 -7.33 8.20
C ILE A 237 2.19 -8.41 7.30
N ALA A 238 1.36 -9.29 6.76
CA ALA A 238 1.83 -10.34 5.85
C ALA A 238 2.50 -9.75 4.60
N GLY A 239 1.91 -8.71 4.03
CA GLY A 239 2.47 -7.98 2.90
C GLY A 239 3.81 -7.34 3.22
N LEU A 240 3.94 -6.69 4.38
CA LEU A 240 5.19 -6.12 4.88
C LEU A 240 6.30 -7.19 4.93
N ILE A 241 6.02 -8.32 5.57
CA ILE A 241 6.98 -9.41 5.72
C ILE A 241 7.38 -9.99 4.35
N LEU A 242 6.40 -10.29 3.51
CA LEU A 242 6.64 -10.86 2.18
C LEU A 242 7.39 -9.88 1.28
N GLY A 243 7.06 -8.60 1.32
CA GLY A 243 7.77 -7.55 0.60
C GLY A 243 9.22 -7.42 1.05
N ALA A 244 9.47 -7.41 2.36
CA ALA A 244 10.81 -7.34 2.92
C ALA A 244 11.66 -8.58 2.53
N LEU A 245 11.09 -9.77 2.60
CA LEU A 245 11.74 -11.01 2.15
C LEU A 245 12.06 -10.97 0.65
N ALA A 246 11.11 -10.50 -0.17
CA ALA A 246 11.31 -10.35 -1.60
C ALA A 246 12.44 -9.36 -1.91
N GLY A 247 12.46 -8.21 -1.23
CA GLY A 247 13.51 -7.19 -1.37
C GLY A 247 14.89 -7.72 -1.06
N TRP A 248 15.01 -8.42 0.06
CA TRP A 248 16.26 -9.07 0.44
C TRP A 248 16.73 -10.10 -0.59
N LEU A 249 15.83 -11.00 -1.03
CA LEU A 249 16.15 -12.02 -2.01
C LEU A 249 16.56 -11.43 -3.35
N LEU A 250 15.87 -10.39 -3.81
CA LEU A 250 16.21 -9.69 -5.06
C LEU A 250 17.59 -9.04 -4.96
N ALA A 251 17.90 -8.37 -3.85
CA ALA A 251 19.21 -7.77 -3.62
C ALA A 251 20.32 -8.84 -3.55
N ALA A 252 20.08 -9.97 -2.88
CA ALA A 252 21.01 -11.06 -2.83
C ALA A 252 21.26 -11.64 -4.23
N ALA A 253 20.21 -11.93 -5.00
CA ALA A 253 20.31 -12.41 -6.37
C ALA A 253 21.08 -11.45 -7.27
N PHE A 254 20.81 -10.14 -7.13
CA PHE A 254 21.52 -9.08 -7.84
C PHE A 254 23.00 -9.04 -7.48
N ALA A 255 23.34 -9.09 -6.19
CA ALA A 255 24.73 -9.07 -5.72
C ALA A 255 25.55 -10.25 -6.30
N TYR A 256 24.97 -11.45 -6.37
CA TYR A 256 25.60 -12.60 -7.01
C TYR A 256 25.76 -12.42 -8.52
N ARG A 257 24.77 -11.83 -9.18
CA ARG A 257 24.81 -11.60 -10.63
C ARG A 257 25.91 -10.59 -11.02
N VAL A 258 25.99 -9.49 -10.29
CA VAL A 258 26.98 -8.42 -10.52
C VAL A 258 28.40 -8.88 -10.17
N ARG A 259 28.58 -9.87 -9.30
CA ARG A 259 29.90 -10.42 -8.94
C ARG A 259 30.70 -10.93 -10.15
N GLY A 260 30.01 -11.52 -11.13
CA GLY A 260 30.63 -12.05 -12.35
C GLY A 260 30.81 -11.04 -13.47
N SER A 261 30.41 -9.78 -13.28
CA SER A 261 30.46 -8.73 -14.30
C SER A 261 31.80 -7.99 -14.28
N GLY A 262 32.23 -7.51 -15.47
CA GLY A 262 33.40 -6.64 -15.59
C GLY A 262 33.24 -5.31 -14.82
N ARG A 263 34.37 -4.67 -14.52
CA ARG A 263 34.42 -3.44 -13.67
C ARG A 263 33.48 -2.32 -14.14
N PRO A 264 33.40 -1.92 -15.43
CA PRO A 264 32.51 -0.83 -15.85
C PRO A 264 31.02 -1.20 -15.69
N ARG A 265 30.62 -2.43 -16.02
CA ARG A 265 29.24 -2.90 -15.85
C ARG A 265 28.82 -2.95 -14.39
N ARG A 266 29.74 -3.31 -13.50
CA ARG A 266 29.48 -3.32 -12.06
C ARG A 266 29.14 -1.92 -11.56
N TRP A 267 29.89 -0.90 -11.99
CA TRP A 267 29.61 0.49 -11.61
C TRP A 267 28.25 0.97 -12.13
N VAL A 268 27.93 0.71 -13.40
CA VAL A 268 26.62 1.05 -13.97
C VAL A 268 25.48 0.36 -13.22
N SER A 269 25.59 -0.95 -13.01
CA SER A 269 24.53 -1.72 -12.34
C SER A 269 24.33 -1.28 -10.88
N THR A 270 25.41 -1.06 -10.14
CA THR A 270 25.30 -0.60 -8.74
C THR A 270 24.79 0.83 -8.66
N GLY A 271 25.26 1.74 -9.51
CA GLY A 271 24.78 3.11 -9.57
C GLY A 271 23.28 3.19 -9.89
N SER A 272 22.85 2.52 -10.94
CA SER A 272 21.41 2.46 -11.30
C SER A 272 20.55 1.86 -10.20
N SER A 273 21.04 0.81 -9.51
CA SER A 273 20.29 0.22 -8.39
C SER A 273 20.20 1.15 -7.18
N THR A 274 21.25 1.93 -6.91
CA THR A 274 21.23 2.94 -5.83
C THR A 274 20.22 4.03 -6.16
N VAL A 275 20.18 4.53 -7.40
CA VAL A 275 19.20 5.52 -7.84
C VAL A 275 17.77 4.96 -7.74
N ALA A 276 17.57 3.70 -8.18
CA ALA A 276 16.27 3.04 -8.08
C ALA A 276 15.76 2.94 -6.63
N LEU A 277 16.64 2.54 -5.71
CA LEU A 277 16.29 2.44 -4.29
C LEU A 277 16.02 3.81 -3.66
N ALA A 278 16.82 4.81 -4.01
CA ALA A 278 16.61 6.18 -3.52
C ALA A 278 15.29 6.77 -4.02
N ALA A 279 14.98 6.60 -5.30
CA ALA A 279 13.71 7.04 -5.88
C ALA A 279 12.51 6.31 -5.26
N ALA A 280 12.63 5.00 -5.00
CA ALA A 280 11.57 4.19 -4.41
C ALA A 280 11.42 4.42 -2.89
N ALA A 281 12.38 5.02 -2.22
CA ALA A 281 12.32 5.30 -0.78
C ALA A 281 11.23 6.33 -0.43
N VAL A 282 10.99 7.30 -1.29
CA VAL A 282 9.96 8.34 -1.08
C VAL A 282 8.55 7.73 -1.02
N PRO A 283 8.06 6.99 -2.05
CA PRO A 283 6.76 6.34 -1.97
C PRO A 283 6.74 5.26 -0.87
N ALA A 284 7.84 4.54 -0.62
CA ALA A 284 7.89 3.57 0.47
C ALA A 284 7.66 4.23 1.83
N TYR A 285 8.20 5.42 2.06
CA TYR A 285 7.94 6.19 3.28
C TYR A 285 6.44 6.51 3.45
N ALA A 286 5.77 6.97 2.38
CA ALA A 286 4.34 7.20 2.40
C ALA A 286 3.56 5.93 2.76
N HIS A 287 3.92 4.79 2.17
CA HIS A 287 3.31 3.50 2.48
C HIS A 287 3.54 3.04 3.93
N TYR A 288 4.71 3.33 4.51
CA TYR A 288 4.94 3.06 5.94
C TYR A 288 4.08 3.96 6.83
N ARG A 289 3.95 5.24 6.50
CA ARG A 289 3.05 6.16 7.19
C ARG A 289 1.61 5.63 7.16
N ASP A 290 1.14 5.22 5.99
CA ASP A 290 -0.18 4.66 5.80
C ASP A 290 -0.37 3.35 6.59
N ALA A 291 0.60 2.44 6.54
CA ALA A 291 0.59 1.21 7.32
C ALA A 291 0.57 1.49 8.84
N TYR A 292 1.33 2.48 9.30
CA TYR A 292 1.29 2.93 10.68
C TYR A 292 -0.10 3.43 11.07
N GLN A 293 -0.74 4.25 10.22
CA GLN A 293 -2.10 4.72 10.44
C GLN A 293 -3.09 3.56 10.57
N VAL A 294 -3.01 2.56 9.69
CA VAL A 294 -3.86 1.36 9.74
C VAL A 294 -3.66 0.59 11.05
N MET A 295 -2.41 0.49 11.54
CA MET A 295 -2.11 -0.32 12.74
C MET A 295 -2.47 0.36 14.05
N VAL A 296 -2.27 1.68 14.14
CA VAL A 296 -2.34 2.42 15.42
C VAL A 296 -3.70 3.05 15.62
N TYR A 297 -4.39 3.45 14.54
CA TYR A 297 -5.63 4.19 14.66
C TYR A 297 -6.85 3.31 14.37
N ALA A 298 -7.77 3.31 15.32
CA ALA A 298 -9.12 2.84 15.08
C ALA A 298 -9.86 3.92 14.27
N HIS A 299 -10.58 3.52 13.23
CA HIS A 299 -11.32 4.40 12.35
C HIS A 299 -12.24 5.36 13.10
N GLY A 300 -11.95 6.64 13.01
CA GLY A 300 -12.84 7.71 13.44
C GLY A 300 -12.50 8.37 14.78
N SER A 301 -11.33 8.17 15.36
CA SER A 301 -10.91 8.90 16.55
C SER A 301 -9.43 9.21 16.54
N PRO A 302 -8.98 10.19 17.29
CA PRO A 302 -8.56 11.49 16.81
C PRO A 302 -7.49 11.37 15.72
N TYR A 303 -7.35 12.36 14.88
CA TYR A 303 -6.34 12.42 13.83
C TYR A 303 -4.97 12.05 14.41
N PRO A 304 -4.29 11.06 13.82
CA PRO A 304 -2.97 10.69 14.26
C PRO A 304 -2.03 11.87 14.15
N TYR A 305 -1.16 12.03 15.12
CA TYR A 305 0.00 12.88 14.97
C TYR A 305 0.81 12.37 13.77
N ILE A 306 0.65 13.04 12.65
CA ILE A 306 1.38 12.72 11.42
C ILE A 306 2.80 13.27 11.65
N VAL A 307 3.76 12.38 11.84
CA VAL A 307 5.18 12.76 11.77
C VAL A 307 5.38 13.40 10.41
N TYR A 308 5.91 14.62 10.38
CA TYR A 308 6.17 15.38 9.16
C TYR A 308 6.80 14.49 8.10
N GLY A 309 6.05 14.23 7.05
CA GLY A 309 6.50 13.49 5.88
C GLY A 309 6.79 14.44 4.73
N PRO A 310 7.31 13.93 3.62
CA PRO A 310 7.36 14.71 2.40
C PRO A 310 5.96 15.26 2.14
N SER A 311 5.88 16.58 1.94
CA SER A 311 4.63 17.28 1.65
C SER A 311 3.93 16.66 0.45
N ASP A 312 2.62 16.81 0.37
CA ASP A 312 1.82 16.38 -0.80
C ASP A 312 2.30 17.02 -2.12
N GLU A 313 3.16 18.01 -2.03
CA GLU A 313 3.85 18.67 -3.15
C GLU A 313 4.87 17.78 -3.87
N ILE A 314 5.36 16.68 -3.26
CA ILE A 314 6.28 15.77 -3.94
C ILE A 314 5.49 14.85 -4.86
N PRO A 315 5.61 14.99 -6.18
CA PRO A 315 4.86 14.16 -7.12
C PRO A 315 5.36 12.72 -7.06
N VAL A 316 4.70 11.88 -6.27
CA VAL A 316 5.01 10.44 -6.09
C VAL A 316 5.14 9.73 -7.43
N GLY A 317 4.29 10.09 -8.41
CA GLY A 317 4.34 9.55 -9.76
C GLY A 317 5.68 9.77 -10.46
N THR A 318 6.29 10.95 -10.32
CA THR A 318 7.61 11.25 -10.91
C THR A 318 8.70 10.35 -10.33
N TRP A 319 8.70 10.16 -9.02
CA TRP A 319 9.66 9.26 -8.34
C TRP A 319 9.48 7.80 -8.73
N MET A 320 8.24 7.36 -8.94
CA MET A 320 7.97 6.01 -9.44
C MET A 320 8.52 5.81 -10.85
N VAL A 321 8.38 6.79 -11.76
CA VAL A 321 8.93 6.72 -13.12
C VAL A 321 10.45 6.68 -13.07
N VAL A 322 11.10 7.56 -12.31
CA VAL A 322 12.57 7.57 -12.15
C VAL A 322 13.06 6.22 -11.60
N GLY A 323 12.38 5.70 -10.58
CA GLY A 323 12.69 4.39 -10.01
C GLY A 323 12.56 3.26 -11.03
N LEU A 324 11.50 3.23 -11.81
CA LEU A 324 11.27 2.22 -12.84
C LEU A 324 12.34 2.26 -13.94
N VAL A 325 12.66 3.45 -14.46
CA VAL A 325 13.72 3.64 -15.46
C VAL A 325 15.08 3.13 -14.92
N ALA A 326 15.40 3.46 -13.67
CA ALA A 326 16.63 3.02 -13.05
C ALA A 326 16.68 1.48 -12.84
N VAL A 327 15.53 0.84 -12.50
CA VAL A 327 15.42 -0.62 -12.43
C VAL A 327 15.63 -1.26 -13.80
N VAL A 328 15.00 -0.73 -14.84
CA VAL A 328 15.18 -1.25 -16.22
C VAL A 328 16.64 -1.13 -16.65
N ALA A 329 17.29 0.00 -16.39
CA ALA A 329 18.71 0.19 -16.68
C ALA A 329 19.62 -0.80 -15.92
N ALA A 330 19.35 -1.03 -14.63
CA ALA A 330 20.09 -1.98 -13.81
C ALA A 330 19.94 -3.44 -14.34
N VAL A 331 18.71 -3.81 -14.71
CA VAL A 331 18.42 -5.14 -15.28
C VAL A 331 19.10 -5.28 -16.65
N ALA A 332 18.95 -4.33 -17.56
CA ALA A 332 19.58 -4.36 -18.87
C ALA A 332 21.11 -4.46 -18.78
N ALA A 333 21.76 -3.65 -17.95
CA ALA A 333 23.18 -3.72 -17.69
C ALA A 333 23.63 -5.07 -17.13
N SER A 334 22.77 -5.73 -16.33
CA SER A 334 23.07 -7.06 -15.77
C SER A 334 22.83 -8.22 -16.75
N TRP A 335 21.99 -8.03 -17.79
CA TRP A 335 21.53 -9.11 -18.68
C TRP A 335 22.49 -9.40 -19.84
N ASN A 336 23.17 -8.38 -20.38
CA ASN A 336 24.09 -8.55 -21.48
C ASN A 336 25.33 -9.34 -21.07
N ARG A 337 25.31 -10.68 -21.22
CA ARG A 337 26.51 -11.49 -21.18
C ARG A 337 27.36 -11.15 -22.42
N PRO A 338 28.69 -10.87 -22.32
CA PRO A 338 29.52 -10.90 -23.49
C PRO A 338 29.43 -12.33 -24.02
N MET A 339 29.03 -12.49 -25.30
CA MET A 339 29.34 -13.74 -26.02
C MET A 339 30.83 -13.95 -25.82
N SER A 340 31.21 -15.04 -25.15
CA SER A 340 32.59 -15.49 -25.11
C SER A 340 32.97 -15.70 -26.58
N ARG A 341 33.73 -14.75 -27.16
CA ARG A 341 34.47 -15.03 -28.40
C ARG A 341 35.28 -16.27 -28.08
N GLY A 342 34.90 -17.35 -28.73
CA GLY A 342 35.64 -18.59 -28.68
C GLY A 342 37.11 -18.26 -28.92
N ARG A 343 37.93 -18.49 -27.92
CA ARG A 343 39.36 -18.54 -28.04
C ARG A 343 39.61 -19.75 -28.94
N GLN A 344 39.68 -19.47 -30.24
CA GLN A 344 40.30 -20.44 -31.13
C GLN A 344 41.76 -20.55 -30.65
N ASP A 345 42.02 -21.56 -29.83
CA ASP A 345 43.35 -22.01 -29.54
C ASP A 345 43.96 -22.43 -30.88
N ARG A 346 44.79 -21.55 -31.45
CA ARG A 346 45.76 -21.94 -32.46
C ARG A 346 46.73 -22.86 -31.74
N VAL A 347 46.57 -24.15 -31.99
CA VAL A 347 47.60 -25.15 -31.71
C VAL A 347 48.72 -24.91 -32.71
N PRO A 348 49.99 -24.86 -32.30
CA PRO A 348 51.15 -24.73 -33.19
C PRO A 348 51.37 -25.98 -34.01
#